data_a18391dfa8e2727b49f1edd7aa7c5db6
#
_entry.id   a18391dfa8e2727b49f1edd7aa7c5db6
#
_cell.length_a   1.000
_cell.length_b   1.000
_cell.length_c   1.000
_cell.angle_alpha   90.00
_cell.angle_beta   90.00
_cell.angle_gamma   90.00
#
_symmetry.space_group_name_H-M   'P 1'
#
loop_
_entity.id
_entity.type
_entity.pdbx_description
1 polymer ?
#
loop_
_entity_poly.entity_id
_entity_poly.type
_entity_poly.pdbx_seq_one_letter_code
_entity_poly.pdbx_strand_id
1 'polypeptide(L)'
;MEQSKTETENLGLYPVNSVAWGGNIYINLANKPTTLLGENADPDFTILDNWPLKTLQLAHSHRYELACNWKIFWENYLECYHCPGTHPELCEIVPLYKQNLATETIDPTANIPDAVAEGVESWTTDSKAVAPIFSSLSPEEITIGHTYLTLLPNQFIAAHSDYVRQVSIKPLTPDTTEVICEWLFSPEAMDDPTFDPQRAIDFGNLILKQDAQVCEINQRGLSALPHRHGHLAPQEHDVLNFHQWYQGLMST
;
A
#
# COMPACT_ATOMS: atom_id res chain seq x y z
N MET A 1 -37.06 48.72 16.85
CA MET A 1 -36.65 47.30 16.70
C MET A 1 -35.22 47.33 16.16
N GLU A 2 -34.23 47.21 17.05
CA GLU A 2 -32.84 47.03 16.63
C GLU A 2 -32.70 45.62 16.09
N GLN A 3 -32.31 45.48 14.81
CA GLN A 3 -31.86 44.24 14.26
C GLN A 3 -30.53 43.89 14.96
N SER A 4 -30.57 42.82 15.77
CA SER A 4 -29.35 42.25 16.31
C SER A 4 -28.43 41.90 15.11
N LYS A 5 -27.25 42.47 15.06
CA LYS A 5 -26.19 42.01 14.19
C LYS A 5 -25.93 40.56 14.61
N THR A 6 -26.45 39.61 13.83
CA THR A 6 -26.11 38.23 13.99
C THR A 6 -24.60 38.12 13.78
N GLU A 7 -23.89 37.66 14.79
CA GLU A 7 -22.45 37.44 14.71
C GLU A 7 -22.22 36.37 13.63
N THR A 8 -21.99 36.80 12.40
CA THR A 8 -21.72 35.93 11.25
C THR A 8 -20.33 35.34 11.32
N GLU A 9 -19.48 35.79 12.23
CA GLU A 9 -18.09 35.37 12.40
C GLU A 9 -17.95 33.88 12.78
N ASN A 10 -19.01 33.24 13.32
CA ASN A 10 -18.98 31.83 13.74
C ASN A 10 -19.84 30.90 12.88
N LEU A 11 -20.30 31.35 11.72
CA LEU A 11 -21.12 30.55 10.79
C LEU A 11 -20.34 29.89 9.64
N GLY A 12 -19.02 30.04 9.64
CA GLY A 12 -18.14 29.41 8.64
C GLY A 12 -17.92 27.91 8.89
N LEU A 13 -17.48 27.21 7.84
CA LEU A 13 -16.99 25.84 7.98
C LEU A 13 -15.63 25.86 8.68
N TYR A 14 -15.36 24.80 9.45
CA TYR A 14 -14.04 24.61 10.03
C TYR A 14 -13.01 24.29 8.92
N PRO A 15 -11.82 24.94 8.92
CA PRO A 15 -10.78 24.61 7.96
C PRO A 15 -10.21 23.21 8.26
N VAL A 16 -9.88 22.49 7.20
CA VAL A 16 -9.21 21.20 7.27
C VAL A 16 -7.85 21.33 6.59
N ASN A 17 -6.79 20.87 7.27
CA ASN A 17 -5.47 20.83 6.68
C ASN A 17 -5.45 19.79 5.56
N SER A 18 -4.97 20.17 4.39
CA SER A 18 -4.93 19.28 3.22
C SER A 18 -3.65 19.48 2.40
N VAL A 19 -3.20 18.41 1.77
CA VAL A 19 -2.09 18.43 0.81
C VAL A 19 -2.45 17.55 -0.39
N ALA A 20 -2.08 18.00 -1.59
CA ALA A 20 -2.17 17.22 -2.80
C ALA A 20 -0.80 16.63 -3.14
N TRP A 21 -0.71 15.30 -3.25
CA TRP A 21 0.50 14.60 -3.65
C TRP A 21 0.15 13.32 -4.42
N GLY A 22 0.94 12.99 -5.45
CA GLY A 22 0.79 11.74 -6.21
C GLY A 22 -0.59 11.50 -6.82
N GLY A 23 -1.32 12.58 -7.19
CA GLY A 23 -2.70 12.47 -7.71
C GLY A 23 -3.77 12.33 -6.62
N ASN A 24 -3.39 12.26 -5.35
CA ASN A 24 -4.28 12.14 -4.19
C ASN A 24 -4.40 13.46 -3.42
N ILE A 25 -5.48 13.59 -2.64
CA ILE A 25 -5.67 14.67 -1.67
C ILE A 25 -5.71 14.04 -0.28
N TYR A 26 -4.73 14.37 0.54
CA TYR A 26 -4.65 13.94 1.93
C TYR A 26 -5.19 15.03 2.84
N ILE A 27 -5.89 14.61 3.90
CA ILE A 27 -6.44 15.53 4.90
C ILE A 27 -5.96 15.13 6.30
N ASN A 28 -5.76 16.14 7.16
CA ASN A 28 -5.47 15.94 8.56
C ASN A 28 -6.39 16.80 9.41
N LEU A 29 -7.15 16.17 10.31
CA LEU A 29 -8.15 16.84 11.15
C LEU A 29 -7.56 17.45 12.43
N ALA A 30 -6.27 17.26 12.70
CA ALA A 30 -5.61 17.89 13.83
C ALA A 30 -5.59 19.43 13.65
N ASN A 31 -5.78 20.16 14.73
CA ASN A 31 -5.77 21.63 14.70
C ASN A 31 -4.41 22.20 14.25
N LYS A 32 -3.33 21.51 14.59
CA LYS A 32 -1.95 21.88 14.20
C LYS A 32 -1.19 20.58 13.93
N PRO A 33 -1.33 19.99 12.74
CA PRO A 33 -0.55 18.81 12.40
C PRO A 33 0.94 19.19 12.29
N THR A 34 1.82 18.35 12.82
CA THR A 34 3.28 18.53 12.68
C THR A 34 3.72 18.22 11.27
N THR A 35 3.05 17.25 10.63
CA THR A 35 3.17 16.96 9.20
C THR A 35 1.79 16.73 8.58
N LEU A 36 1.63 16.94 7.28
CA LEU A 36 0.36 16.68 6.57
C LEU A 36 0.24 15.23 6.10
N LEU A 37 1.36 14.51 6.03
CA LEU A 37 1.45 13.14 5.55
C LEU A 37 2.16 12.27 6.61
N GLY A 38 1.53 12.10 7.80
CA GLY A 38 1.99 11.19 8.84
C GLY A 38 3.18 11.68 9.67
N GLU A 39 3.06 11.61 10.99
CA GLU A 39 4.02 12.24 11.93
C GLU A 39 5.26 11.39 12.24
N ASN A 40 5.31 10.10 11.92
CA ASN A 40 6.40 9.22 12.38
C ASN A 40 6.84 8.13 11.39
N ALA A 41 6.28 8.06 10.24
CA ALA A 41 6.94 7.45 9.11
C ALA A 41 7.21 8.64 8.20
N ASP A 42 8.44 9.14 8.22
CA ASP A 42 8.91 10.05 7.19
C ASP A 42 9.08 9.20 5.92
N PRO A 43 7.99 8.92 5.19
CA PRO A 43 8.10 8.09 4.02
C PRO A 43 8.98 8.89 3.06
N ASP A 44 10.03 8.28 2.59
CA ASP A 44 10.87 8.90 1.57
C ASP A 44 10.06 8.99 0.27
N PHE A 45 9.34 10.11 0.12
CA PHE A 45 8.56 10.36 -1.09
C PHE A 45 9.43 10.41 -2.35
N THR A 46 10.73 10.62 -2.21
CA THR A 46 11.66 10.72 -3.35
C THR A 46 11.83 9.40 -4.07
N ILE A 47 11.54 8.27 -3.42
CA ILE A 47 11.59 6.95 -4.05
C ILE A 47 10.61 6.80 -5.24
N LEU A 48 9.60 7.68 -5.33
CA LEU A 48 8.61 7.69 -6.41
C LEU A 48 8.77 8.89 -7.38
N ASP A 49 9.83 9.68 -7.28
CA ASP A 49 10.03 10.88 -8.09
C ASP A 49 10.07 10.58 -9.61
N ASN A 50 10.52 9.40 -9.99
CA ASN A 50 10.59 8.98 -11.39
C ASN A 50 9.29 8.34 -11.90
N TRP A 51 8.30 8.07 -11.04
CA TRP A 51 6.97 7.63 -11.49
C TRP A 51 6.07 8.83 -11.79
N PRO A 52 5.37 8.84 -12.93
CA PRO A 52 4.57 10.00 -13.37
C PRO A 52 3.22 10.09 -12.64
N LEU A 53 3.19 9.93 -11.31
CA LEU A 53 1.98 9.77 -10.49
C LEU A 53 0.88 10.81 -10.78
N LYS A 54 1.27 12.07 -11.04
CA LYS A 54 0.33 13.20 -11.27
C LYS A 54 -0.49 13.09 -12.55
N THR A 55 0.00 12.31 -13.51
CA THR A 55 -0.61 12.19 -14.84
C THR A 55 -1.29 10.86 -15.08
N LEU A 56 -1.10 9.90 -14.17
CA LEU A 56 -1.73 8.58 -14.29
C LEU A 56 -3.25 8.70 -14.22
N GLN A 57 -3.93 7.80 -14.93
CA GLN A 57 -5.38 7.72 -15.01
C GLN A 57 -5.86 6.40 -14.41
N LEU A 58 -7.00 6.45 -13.75
CA LEU A 58 -7.63 5.26 -13.16
C LEU A 58 -8.23 4.38 -14.26
N ALA A 59 -7.67 3.19 -14.44
CA ALA A 59 -8.21 2.20 -15.37
C ALA A 59 -9.20 1.25 -14.69
N HIS A 60 -8.94 0.88 -13.44
CA HIS A 60 -9.77 -0.05 -12.68
C HIS A 60 -9.72 0.23 -11.19
N SER A 61 -10.84 0.02 -10.51
CA SER A 61 -10.94 0.07 -9.06
C SER A 61 -11.72 -1.14 -8.57
N HIS A 62 -11.19 -1.83 -7.57
CA HIS A 62 -11.88 -2.94 -6.91
C HIS A 62 -11.95 -2.71 -5.41
N ARG A 63 -13.11 -3.02 -4.84
CA ARG A 63 -13.39 -2.86 -3.41
C ARG A 63 -13.58 -4.23 -2.78
N TYR A 64 -12.89 -4.45 -1.68
CA TYR A 64 -12.98 -5.65 -0.85
C TYR A 64 -13.48 -5.27 0.54
N GLU A 65 -14.28 -6.14 1.15
CA GLU A 65 -14.60 -6.08 2.56
C GLU A 65 -14.02 -7.32 3.23
N LEU A 66 -13.09 -7.11 4.16
CA LEU A 66 -12.36 -8.14 4.87
C LEU A 66 -12.93 -8.26 6.29
N ALA A 67 -13.23 -9.48 6.74
CA ALA A 67 -13.64 -9.77 8.09
C ALA A 67 -12.45 -9.81 9.06
N CYS A 68 -11.70 -8.70 9.12
CA CYS A 68 -10.57 -8.53 10.02
C CYS A 68 -10.40 -7.06 10.44
N ASN A 69 -9.69 -6.86 11.56
CA ASN A 69 -9.26 -5.53 11.99
C ASN A 69 -8.20 -4.97 11.01
N TRP A 70 -8.26 -3.68 10.76
CA TRP A 70 -7.33 -2.99 9.85
C TRP A 70 -5.84 -3.14 10.23
N LYS A 71 -5.53 -3.34 11.52
CA LYS A 71 -4.15 -3.57 11.96
C LYS A 71 -3.63 -4.93 11.54
N ILE A 72 -4.49 -5.95 11.48
CA ILE A 72 -4.12 -7.28 10.96
C ILE A 72 -3.72 -7.18 9.48
N PHE A 73 -4.42 -6.35 8.71
CA PHE A 73 -4.05 -6.11 7.32
C PHE A 73 -2.66 -5.46 7.21
N TRP A 74 -2.35 -4.47 8.06
CA TRP A 74 -1.03 -3.87 8.11
C TRP A 74 0.05 -4.85 8.58
N GLU A 75 -0.22 -5.64 9.61
CA GLU A 75 0.69 -6.67 10.09
C GLU A 75 1.04 -7.66 8.97
N ASN A 76 0.05 -8.08 8.16
CA ASN A 76 0.27 -8.94 7.00
C ASN A 76 1.07 -8.26 5.89
N TYR A 77 0.77 -6.99 5.57
CA TYR A 77 1.45 -6.26 4.50
C TYR A 77 2.91 -5.94 4.82
N LEU A 78 3.24 -5.71 6.09
CA LEU A 78 4.57 -5.23 6.52
C LEU A 78 5.60 -6.35 6.73
N GLU A 79 5.29 -7.58 6.36
CA GLU A 79 6.21 -8.71 6.40
C GLU A 79 5.97 -9.65 5.22
N CYS A 80 6.95 -10.47 4.88
CA CYS A 80 6.82 -11.51 3.87
C CYS A 80 7.14 -12.90 4.43
N TYR A 81 7.06 -13.07 5.75
CA TYR A 81 7.27 -14.35 6.40
C TYR A 81 6.22 -15.39 5.97
N HIS A 82 5.00 -14.92 5.65
CA HIS A 82 3.92 -15.74 5.12
C HIS A 82 4.01 -16.01 3.61
N CYS A 83 4.76 -15.19 2.85
CA CYS A 83 4.73 -15.18 1.39
C CYS A 83 4.97 -16.55 0.75
N PRO A 84 5.99 -17.36 1.14
CA PRO A 84 6.24 -18.64 0.48
C PRO A 84 5.09 -19.64 0.62
N GLY A 85 4.32 -19.53 1.71
CA GLY A 85 3.18 -20.42 1.96
C GLY A 85 1.86 -19.93 1.38
N THR A 86 1.75 -18.63 1.10
CA THR A 86 0.51 -17.97 0.72
C THR A 86 0.50 -17.52 -0.73
N HIS A 87 1.63 -17.01 -1.24
CA HIS A 87 1.77 -16.36 -2.54
C HIS A 87 2.82 -17.03 -3.44
N PRO A 88 2.65 -18.30 -3.84
CA PRO A 88 3.64 -18.95 -4.71
C PRO A 88 3.84 -18.17 -6.03
N GLU A 89 2.78 -17.59 -6.59
CA GLU A 89 2.86 -16.80 -7.83
C GLU A 89 3.66 -15.52 -7.64
N LEU A 90 3.51 -14.82 -6.51
CA LEU A 90 4.28 -13.63 -6.20
C LEU A 90 5.76 -13.96 -5.97
N CYS A 91 6.03 -15.08 -5.32
CA CYS A 91 7.39 -15.57 -5.11
C CYS A 91 8.12 -15.95 -6.42
N GLU A 92 7.40 -16.27 -7.50
CA GLU A 92 8.02 -16.43 -8.82
C GLU A 92 8.37 -15.08 -9.46
N ILE A 93 7.62 -14.02 -9.17
CA ILE A 93 7.89 -12.65 -9.63
C ILE A 93 9.09 -12.06 -8.87
N VAL A 94 9.10 -12.15 -7.53
CA VAL A 94 10.14 -11.60 -6.66
C VAL A 94 10.78 -12.72 -5.84
N PRO A 95 11.95 -13.23 -6.25
CA PRO A 95 12.60 -14.39 -5.60
C PRO A 95 12.98 -14.17 -4.13
N LEU A 96 13.19 -12.91 -3.70
CA LEU A 96 13.47 -12.57 -2.31
C LEU A 96 12.36 -13.07 -1.38
N TYR A 97 11.11 -13.02 -1.80
CA TYR A 97 9.96 -13.44 -0.99
C TYR A 97 9.94 -14.95 -0.71
N LYS A 98 10.61 -15.76 -1.54
CA LYS A 98 10.83 -17.20 -1.24
C LYS A 98 11.68 -17.44 0.02
N GLN A 99 12.44 -16.43 0.44
CA GLN A 99 13.30 -16.49 1.62
C GLN A 99 12.61 -15.98 2.89
N ASN A 100 11.30 -15.73 2.85
CA ASN A 100 10.53 -15.10 3.94
C ASN A 100 11.02 -13.67 4.25
N LEU A 101 11.52 -12.96 3.28
CA LEU A 101 12.06 -11.60 3.40
C LEU A 101 11.25 -10.64 2.53
N ALA A 102 10.95 -9.47 3.05
CA ALA A 102 10.32 -8.36 2.31
C ALA A 102 11.36 -7.34 1.82
N THR A 103 12.53 -7.28 2.45
CA THR A 103 13.61 -6.36 2.09
C THR A 103 14.98 -7.00 2.31
N GLU A 104 16.00 -6.54 1.61
CA GLU A 104 17.40 -7.00 1.76
C GLU A 104 18.03 -6.65 3.12
N THR A 105 17.42 -5.75 3.90
CA THR A 105 18.04 -5.13 5.07
C THR A 105 18.31 -6.09 6.23
N ILE A 106 17.75 -7.30 6.22
CA ILE A 106 17.83 -8.24 7.35
C ILE A 106 19.06 -9.13 7.26
N ASP A 107 19.44 -9.52 6.06
CA ASP A 107 20.66 -10.31 5.83
C ASP A 107 21.43 -9.75 4.63
N PRO A 108 22.34 -8.80 4.83
CA PRO A 108 23.14 -8.24 3.75
C PRO A 108 24.06 -9.29 3.09
N THR A 109 24.15 -10.51 3.64
CA THR A 109 24.91 -11.62 3.05
C THR A 109 24.04 -12.51 2.16
N ALA A 110 22.72 -12.36 2.17
CA ALA A 110 21.78 -13.20 1.42
C ALA A 110 21.95 -13.10 -0.10
N ASN A 111 22.57 -12.04 -0.61
CA ASN A 111 22.91 -11.79 -2.02
C ASN A 111 21.75 -12.07 -3.01
N ILE A 112 20.50 -11.90 -2.53
CA ILE A 112 19.28 -12.01 -3.32
C ILE A 112 18.72 -10.60 -3.42
N PRO A 113 18.71 -9.98 -4.60
CA PRO A 113 18.23 -8.61 -4.76
C PRO A 113 16.73 -8.53 -4.52
N ASP A 114 16.27 -7.42 -3.94
CA ASP A 114 14.87 -7.03 -3.95
C ASP A 114 14.50 -6.51 -5.35
N ALA A 115 14.41 -7.46 -6.27
CA ALA A 115 14.15 -7.21 -7.69
C ALA A 115 13.31 -8.32 -8.26
N VAL A 116 12.66 -8.04 -9.38
CA VAL A 116 11.95 -9.07 -10.15
C VAL A 116 12.90 -10.11 -10.72
N ALA A 117 12.41 -11.33 -10.90
CA ALA A 117 13.19 -12.41 -11.50
C ALA A 117 13.61 -12.09 -12.95
N GLU A 118 14.67 -12.72 -13.43
CA GLU A 118 15.12 -12.57 -14.82
C GLU A 118 13.99 -12.92 -15.81
N GLY A 119 13.73 -12.02 -16.75
CA GLY A 119 12.68 -12.16 -17.77
C GLY A 119 11.29 -11.73 -17.33
N VAL A 120 11.11 -11.33 -16.07
CA VAL A 120 9.90 -10.67 -15.57
C VAL A 120 9.95 -9.18 -15.94
N GLU A 121 8.91 -8.67 -16.57
CA GLU A 121 8.80 -7.28 -16.98
C GLU A 121 7.86 -6.49 -16.06
N SER A 122 6.83 -7.15 -15.53
CA SER A 122 5.82 -6.52 -14.66
C SER A 122 5.07 -7.56 -13.82
N TRP A 123 4.32 -7.08 -12.84
CA TRP A 123 3.50 -7.92 -11.95
C TRP A 123 2.15 -8.23 -12.60
N THR A 124 2.15 -9.23 -13.44
CA THR A 124 1.01 -9.71 -14.23
C THR A 124 0.93 -11.22 -14.21
N THR A 125 -0.16 -11.80 -14.65
CA THR A 125 -0.37 -13.25 -14.64
C THR A 125 0.58 -14.02 -15.57
N ASP A 126 1.26 -13.33 -16.49
CA ASP A 126 2.23 -13.91 -17.43
C ASP A 126 3.62 -13.24 -17.34
N SER A 127 3.83 -12.39 -16.33
CA SER A 127 5.09 -11.68 -16.08
C SER A 127 5.48 -10.70 -17.19
N LYS A 128 4.55 -10.31 -18.08
CA LYS A 128 4.78 -9.36 -19.18
C LYS A 128 4.10 -8.03 -18.91
N ALA A 129 4.74 -6.95 -19.31
CA ALA A 129 4.15 -5.62 -19.25
C ALA A 129 2.81 -5.56 -20.01
N VAL A 130 1.86 -4.80 -19.49
CA VAL A 130 0.54 -4.54 -20.10
C VAL A 130 0.44 -3.15 -20.68
N ALA A 131 1.41 -2.29 -20.38
CA ALA A 131 1.51 -0.93 -20.89
C ALA A 131 2.97 -0.59 -21.23
N PRO A 132 3.24 0.53 -21.94
CA PRO A 132 4.59 1.03 -22.11
C PRO A 132 5.26 1.30 -20.75
N ILE A 133 6.52 0.86 -20.62
CA ILE A 133 7.36 1.16 -19.45
C ILE A 133 7.51 2.67 -19.33
N PHE A 134 7.39 3.21 -18.12
CA PHE A 134 7.53 4.65 -17.88
C PHE A 134 8.91 5.13 -18.30
N SER A 135 8.96 6.04 -19.26
CA SER A 135 10.20 6.57 -19.83
C SER A 135 11.06 7.39 -18.86
N SER A 136 10.49 7.78 -17.72
CA SER A 136 11.16 8.51 -16.65
C SER A 136 11.97 7.62 -15.71
N LEU A 137 11.76 6.30 -15.74
CA LEU A 137 12.48 5.36 -14.87
C LEU A 137 13.93 5.20 -15.31
N SER A 138 14.82 5.10 -14.34
CA SER A 138 16.20 4.74 -14.54
C SER A 138 16.35 3.25 -14.92
N PRO A 139 17.48 2.85 -15.55
CA PRO A 139 17.74 1.43 -15.82
C PRO A 139 17.75 0.55 -14.56
N GLU A 140 18.13 1.10 -13.42
CA GLU A 140 18.13 0.40 -12.12
C GLU A 140 16.70 0.15 -11.65
N GLU A 141 15.83 1.16 -11.67
CA GLU A 141 14.41 1.02 -11.31
C GLU A 141 13.66 0.05 -12.22
N ILE A 142 13.98 0.04 -13.52
CA ILE A 142 13.42 -0.94 -14.46
C ILE A 142 13.89 -2.37 -14.10
N THR A 143 15.17 -2.52 -13.69
CA THR A 143 15.72 -3.82 -13.29
C THR A 143 15.12 -4.33 -11.99
N ILE A 144 14.92 -3.45 -11.01
CA ILE A 144 14.22 -3.76 -9.76
C ILE A 144 12.75 -4.10 -10.05
N GLY A 145 12.12 -3.35 -10.95
CA GLY A 145 10.78 -3.62 -11.50
C GLY A 145 9.62 -3.23 -10.61
N HIS A 146 9.87 -2.86 -9.36
CA HIS A 146 8.83 -2.38 -8.43
C HIS A 146 9.41 -1.52 -7.31
N THR A 147 8.54 -0.75 -6.66
CA THR A 147 8.87 -0.03 -5.43
C THR A 147 7.61 0.20 -4.60
N TYR A 148 7.77 0.36 -3.29
CA TYR A 148 6.65 0.58 -2.37
C TYR A 148 6.80 1.88 -1.61
N LEU A 149 5.68 2.54 -1.39
CA LEU A 149 5.56 3.66 -0.46
C LEU A 149 4.41 3.39 0.50
N THR A 150 4.71 3.28 1.78
CA THR A 150 3.72 3.06 2.84
C THR A 150 3.33 4.38 3.49
N LEU A 151 2.05 4.70 3.50
CA LEU A 151 1.47 5.92 4.06
C LEU A 151 0.49 5.55 5.18
N LEU A 152 1.02 5.31 6.37
CA LEU A 152 0.18 5.01 7.54
C LEU A 152 -0.73 6.21 7.88
N PRO A 153 -1.98 5.95 8.30
CA PRO A 153 -2.54 4.64 8.67
C PRO A 153 -3.30 3.94 7.53
N ASN A 154 -3.43 4.49 6.34
CA ASN A 154 -4.54 4.08 5.48
C ASN A 154 -4.23 3.91 3.99
N GLN A 155 -2.98 4.00 3.57
CA GLN A 155 -2.63 3.80 2.15
C GLN A 155 -1.23 3.20 1.98
N PHE A 156 -1.06 2.40 0.93
CA PHE A 156 0.24 2.14 0.34
C PHE A 156 0.16 2.24 -1.19
N ILE A 157 1.30 2.50 -1.80
CA ILE A 157 1.46 2.56 -3.25
C ILE A 157 2.49 1.50 -3.63
N ALA A 158 2.12 0.62 -4.56
CA ALA A 158 3.02 -0.31 -5.23
C ALA A 158 3.20 0.18 -6.67
N ALA A 159 4.38 0.72 -6.96
CA ALA A 159 4.70 1.27 -8.25
C ALA A 159 5.50 0.24 -9.06
N HIS A 160 4.97 -0.19 -10.20
CA HIS A 160 5.59 -1.10 -11.14
C HIS A 160 6.16 -0.32 -12.34
N SER A 161 6.88 -0.99 -13.20
CA SER A 161 7.55 -0.32 -14.32
C SER A 161 6.60 0.27 -15.36
N ASP A 162 5.38 -0.26 -15.49
CA ASP A 162 4.38 0.08 -16.51
C ASP A 162 3.03 0.56 -15.96
N TYR A 163 2.79 0.39 -14.64
CA TYR A 163 1.59 0.87 -13.96
C TYR A 163 1.86 1.13 -12.47
N VAL A 164 0.91 1.80 -11.84
CA VAL A 164 0.92 2.00 -10.39
C VAL A 164 -0.35 1.42 -9.79
N ARG A 165 -0.22 0.68 -8.72
CA ARG A 165 -1.32 0.21 -7.89
C ARG A 165 -1.30 0.95 -6.58
N GLN A 166 -2.41 1.58 -6.23
CA GLN A 166 -2.58 2.17 -4.90
C GLN A 166 -3.68 1.43 -4.13
N VAL A 167 -3.44 1.23 -2.85
CA VAL A 167 -4.36 0.49 -1.97
C VAL A 167 -4.69 1.36 -0.78
N SER A 168 -5.97 1.64 -0.62
CA SER A 168 -6.49 2.42 0.51
C SER A 168 -7.23 1.51 1.48
N ILE A 169 -7.01 1.72 2.77
CA ILE A 169 -7.54 0.90 3.86
C ILE A 169 -8.43 1.77 4.74
N LYS A 170 -9.66 1.32 4.97
CA LYS A 170 -10.64 2.03 5.77
C LYS A 170 -11.28 1.09 6.80
N PRO A 171 -11.02 1.28 8.10
CA PRO A 171 -11.74 0.56 9.15
C PRO A 171 -13.24 0.88 9.06
N LEU A 172 -14.09 -0.15 9.01
CA LEU A 172 -15.54 -0.02 9.08
C LEU A 172 -16.04 -0.30 10.50
N THR A 173 -15.54 -1.37 11.09
CA THR A 173 -15.80 -1.78 12.48
C THR A 173 -14.50 -2.27 13.13
N PRO A 174 -14.48 -2.64 14.43
CA PRO A 174 -13.30 -3.22 15.04
C PRO A 174 -12.81 -4.52 14.38
N ASP A 175 -13.65 -5.23 13.64
CA ASP A 175 -13.39 -6.53 13.02
C ASP A 175 -13.72 -6.58 11.52
N THR A 176 -13.94 -5.42 10.89
CA THR A 176 -14.22 -5.32 9.46
C THR A 176 -13.46 -4.16 8.85
N THR A 177 -12.80 -4.42 7.74
CA THR A 177 -11.97 -3.44 7.01
C THR A 177 -12.36 -3.42 5.53
N GLU A 178 -12.60 -2.23 5.00
CA GLU A 178 -12.72 -2.01 3.56
C GLU A 178 -11.31 -1.75 2.98
N VAL A 179 -10.99 -2.45 1.90
CA VAL A 179 -9.76 -2.26 1.11
C VAL A 179 -10.15 -1.88 -0.30
N ILE A 180 -9.66 -0.74 -0.79
CA ILE A 180 -9.88 -0.27 -2.15
C ILE A 180 -8.55 -0.35 -2.88
N CYS A 181 -8.51 -1.13 -3.95
CA CYS A 181 -7.35 -1.27 -4.81
C CYS A 181 -7.63 -0.63 -6.16
N GLU A 182 -6.73 0.23 -6.60
CA GLU A 182 -6.85 1.01 -7.83
C GLU A 182 -5.61 0.80 -8.70
N TRP A 183 -5.84 0.57 -10.00
CA TRP A 183 -4.80 0.41 -11.01
C TRP A 183 -4.78 1.64 -11.89
N LEU A 184 -3.62 2.30 -11.94
CA LEU A 184 -3.41 3.56 -12.64
C LEU A 184 -2.37 3.36 -13.73
N PHE A 185 -2.69 3.89 -14.91
CA PHE A 185 -1.85 3.78 -16.10
C PHE A 185 -1.57 5.14 -16.71
N SER A 186 -0.57 5.20 -17.58
CA SER A 186 -0.28 6.42 -18.34
C SER A 186 -1.41 6.78 -19.29
N PRO A 187 -1.61 8.08 -19.60
CA PRO A 187 -2.54 8.49 -20.67
C PRO A 187 -2.27 7.80 -22.00
N GLU A 188 -0.99 7.60 -22.34
CA GLU A 188 -0.58 6.90 -23.56
C GLU A 188 -1.15 5.48 -23.62
N ALA A 189 -1.09 4.72 -22.53
CA ALA A 189 -1.70 3.39 -22.46
C ALA A 189 -3.23 3.48 -22.56
N MET A 190 -3.85 4.42 -21.84
CA MET A 190 -5.31 4.58 -21.82
C MET A 190 -5.91 5.00 -23.16
N ASP A 191 -5.14 5.71 -23.98
CA ASP A 191 -5.56 6.17 -25.33
C ASP A 191 -5.37 5.09 -26.41
N ASP A 192 -4.63 4.00 -26.12
CA ASP A 192 -4.45 2.88 -27.05
C ASP A 192 -5.72 2.01 -27.09
N PRO A 193 -6.40 1.88 -28.24
CA PRO A 193 -7.62 1.06 -28.36
C PRO A 193 -7.39 -0.44 -28.16
N THR A 194 -6.13 -0.90 -28.12
CA THR A 194 -5.76 -2.30 -27.85
C THR A 194 -5.34 -2.54 -26.42
N PHE A 195 -5.31 -1.49 -25.59
CA PHE A 195 -4.92 -1.59 -24.18
C PHE A 195 -5.86 -2.51 -23.39
N ASP A 196 -5.28 -3.47 -22.71
CA ASP A 196 -6.00 -4.38 -21.81
C ASP A 196 -5.20 -4.59 -20.51
N PRO A 197 -5.62 -3.97 -19.40
CA PRO A 197 -4.97 -4.10 -18.11
C PRO A 197 -5.31 -5.41 -17.37
N GLN A 198 -6.13 -6.29 -17.95
CA GLN A 198 -6.75 -7.40 -17.22
C GLN A 198 -5.73 -8.30 -16.53
N ARG A 199 -4.57 -8.57 -17.15
CA ARG A 199 -3.52 -9.41 -16.57
C ARG A 199 -2.89 -8.83 -15.30
N ALA A 200 -2.75 -7.51 -15.22
CA ALA A 200 -2.29 -6.81 -14.01
C ALA A 200 -3.38 -6.81 -12.93
N ILE A 201 -4.64 -6.59 -13.33
CA ILE A 201 -5.80 -6.61 -12.43
C ILE A 201 -5.97 -8.00 -11.83
N ASP A 202 -5.94 -9.04 -12.65
CA ASP A 202 -6.12 -10.44 -12.20
C ASP A 202 -5.02 -10.86 -11.23
N PHE A 203 -3.77 -10.50 -11.52
CA PHE A 203 -2.65 -10.79 -10.62
C PHE A 203 -2.80 -10.06 -9.28
N GLY A 204 -3.07 -8.75 -9.27
CA GLY A 204 -3.30 -8.00 -8.04
C GLY A 204 -4.48 -8.51 -7.23
N ASN A 205 -5.58 -8.91 -7.89
CA ASN A 205 -6.74 -9.52 -7.25
C ASN A 205 -6.42 -10.88 -6.63
N LEU A 206 -5.58 -11.69 -7.29
CA LEU A 206 -5.13 -12.98 -6.76
C LEU A 206 -4.40 -12.77 -5.42
N ILE A 207 -3.38 -11.90 -5.41
CA ILE A 207 -2.58 -11.64 -4.21
C ILE A 207 -3.46 -11.09 -3.07
N LEU A 208 -4.30 -10.08 -3.34
CA LEU A 208 -5.18 -9.51 -2.33
C LEU A 208 -6.19 -10.53 -1.76
N LYS A 209 -6.66 -11.48 -2.55
CA LYS A 209 -7.54 -12.56 -2.05
C LYS A 209 -6.80 -13.53 -1.14
N GLN A 210 -5.56 -13.85 -1.46
CA GLN A 210 -4.71 -14.71 -0.64
C GLN A 210 -4.44 -14.03 0.71
N ASP A 211 -4.07 -12.75 0.71
CA ASP A 211 -3.88 -11.93 1.91
C ASP A 211 -5.16 -11.83 2.75
N ALA A 212 -6.30 -11.55 2.12
CA ALA A 212 -7.57 -11.46 2.81
C ALA A 212 -7.91 -12.75 3.58
N GLN A 213 -7.66 -13.92 2.99
CA GLN A 213 -7.89 -15.21 3.63
C GLN A 213 -7.02 -15.39 4.88
N VAL A 214 -5.74 -15.03 4.81
CA VAL A 214 -4.81 -15.12 5.94
C VAL A 214 -5.22 -14.13 7.04
N CYS A 215 -5.53 -12.89 6.70
CA CYS A 215 -6.00 -11.88 7.65
C CYS A 215 -7.27 -12.32 8.38
N GLU A 216 -8.24 -12.89 7.68
CA GLU A 216 -9.48 -13.38 8.27
C GLU A 216 -9.27 -14.62 9.17
N ILE A 217 -8.33 -15.49 8.80
CA ILE A 217 -7.92 -16.62 9.65
C ILE A 217 -7.29 -16.10 10.93
N ASN A 218 -6.38 -15.12 10.83
CA ASN A 218 -5.71 -14.50 11.96
C ASN A 218 -6.74 -13.81 12.90
N GLN A 219 -7.70 -13.04 12.35
CA GLN A 219 -8.78 -12.43 13.14
C GLN A 219 -9.57 -13.46 13.95
N ARG A 220 -9.93 -14.60 13.34
CA ARG A 220 -10.60 -15.69 14.05
C ARG A 220 -9.73 -16.30 15.14
N GLY A 221 -8.42 -16.43 14.90
CA GLY A 221 -7.45 -16.92 15.86
C GLY A 221 -7.34 -16.02 17.10
N LEU A 222 -7.35 -14.70 16.92
CA LEU A 222 -7.32 -13.73 18.01
C LEU A 222 -8.56 -13.81 18.93
N SER A 223 -9.69 -14.25 18.40
CA SER A 223 -10.94 -14.42 19.15
C SER A 223 -11.04 -15.77 19.85
N ALA A 224 -10.07 -16.68 19.66
CA ALA A 224 -10.10 -18.01 20.25
C ALA A 224 -9.70 -17.98 21.73
N LEU A 225 -10.30 -18.90 22.50
CA LEU A 225 -9.81 -19.28 23.83
C LEU A 225 -8.70 -20.31 23.61
N PRO A 226 -7.53 -20.21 23.95
CA PRO A 226 -6.67 -19.43 24.81
C PRO A 226 -5.73 -18.52 23.99
N HIS A 227 -6.19 -17.38 23.59
CA HIS A 227 -5.29 -16.41 22.93
C HIS A 227 -4.13 -16.02 23.85
N ARG A 228 -2.93 -16.00 23.29
CA ARG A 228 -1.71 -15.49 23.93
C ARG A 228 -1.01 -14.53 22.99
N HIS A 229 -0.16 -13.66 23.54
CA HIS A 229 0.69 -12.79 22.74
C HIS A 229 1.63 -13.63 21.87
N GLY A 230 1.72 -13.27 20.58
CA GLY A 230 2.72 -13.81 19.66
C GLY A 230 4.11 -13.24 19.92
N HIS A 231 5.08 -13.79 19.21
CA HIS A 231 6.45 -13.29 19.18
C HIS A 231 6.78 -12.96 17.72
N LEU A 232 7.31 -11.78 17.50
CA LEU A 232 7.81 -11.39 16.19
C LEU A 232 9.18 -11.99 15.93
N ALA A 233 9.39 -12.50 14.73
CA ALA A 233 10.70 -12.92 14.24
C ALA A 233 11.55 -11.69 13.87
N PRO A 234 12.87 -11.78 13.78
CA PRO A 234 13.72 -10.63 13.41
C PRO A 234 13.37 -9.98 12.08
N GLN A 235 12.89 -10.76 11.10
CA GLN A 235 12.46 -10.28 9.78
C GLN A 235 11.10 -9.54 9.80
N GLU A 236 10.37 -9.55 10.92
CA GLU A 236 9.10 -8.83 11.09
C GLU A 236 9.32 -7.45 11.76
N HIS A 237 10.49 -6.83 11.52
CA HIS A 237 10.85 -5.56 12.14
C HIS A 237 9.90 -4.40 11.77
N ASP A 238 9.33 -4.41 10.57
CA ASP A 238 8.38 -3.38 10.14
C ASP A 238 7.02 -3.52 10.82
N VAL A 239 6.62 -4.74 11.17
CA VAL A 239 5.47 -4.99 12.03
C VAL A 239 5.72 -4.40 13.42
N LEU A 240 6.93 -4.57 13.98
CA LEU A 240 7.31 -3.95 15.25
C LEU A 240 7.27 -2.42 15.17
N ASN A 241 7.82 -1.84 14.10
CA ASN A 241 7.80 -0.40 13.85
C ASN A 241 6.37 0.16 13.77
N PHE A 242 5.46 -0.55 13.09
CA PHE A 242 4.05 -0.21 13.04
C PHE A 242 3.40 -0.22 14.43
N HIS A 243 3.66 -1.22 15.25
CA HIS A 243 3.14 -1.27 16.61
C HIS A 243 3.66 -0.13 17.47
N GLN A 244 4.95 0.21 17.37
CA GLN A 244 5.54 1.33 18.10
C GLN A 244 4.93 2.67 17.67
N TRP A 245 4.76 2.88 16.35
CA TRP A 245 4.08 4.05 15.82
C TRP A 245 2.65 4.17 16.36
N TYR A 246 1.87 3.08 16.28
CA TYR A 246 0.49 3.06 16.75
C TYR A 246 0.38 3.34 18.26
N GLN A 247 1.24 2.72 19.07
CA GLN A 247 1.29 2.95 20.52
C GLN A 247 1.66 4.40 20.86
N GLY A 248 2.58 4.99 20.12
CA GLY A 248 2.94 6.40 20.24
C GLY A 248 1.74 7.33 20.07
N LEU A 249 0.92 7.09 19.04
CA LEU A 249 -0.30 7.88 18.80
C LEU A 249 -1.36 7.71 19.90
N MET A 250 -1.47 6.53 20.50
CA MET A 250 -2.45 6.25 21.55
C MET A 250 -2.02 6.76 22.93
N SER A 251 -0.77 7.16 23.09
CA SER A 251 -0.20 7.64 24.36
C SER A 251 -0.20 9.15 24.49
N THR A 252 -0.63 9.88 23.46
CA THR A 252 -0.77 11.35 23.41
C THR A 252 -2.22 11.75 23.69
#